data_40c6e15d0fb70c3f59b7c755e4f37db2
#
_entry.id   40c6e15d0fb70c3f59b7c755e4f37db2
#
_cell.length_a   1.000
_cell.length_b   1.000
_cell.length_c   1.000
_cell.angle_alpha   90.00
_cell.angle_beta   90.00
_cell.angle_gamma   90.00
#
_symmetry.space_group_name_H-M   'P 1'
#
loop_
_entity.id
_entity.type
_entity.pdbx_description
1 polymer ?
#
loop_
_entity_poly.entity_id
_entity_poly.type
_entity_poly.pdbx_seq_one_letter_code
_entity_poly.pdbx_strand_id
1 'polypeptide(L)'
;MNSILQIILCLLTGYLLGSLSPAFLAGKLRGYDVRESGSGNAGASNTVILVGKAAGLIVALLDILKAACAWWLCTALFPLLRLAGILGGGGAILGHMFPLWLRFHGGRGLACLGGVVLADDWRSLLIMLAIAIVIGVVSNYVAVATVSMSVIWPVYYGLRTAFWLGAGVLLVPALPIFLRHLVNFRRIRNGEELRLRYLWKKEEELARIGRSDEL
;
A
#
# COMPACT_ATOMS: atom_id res chain seq x y z
N MET A 1 -19.15 -24.07 10.06
CA MET A 1 -18.39 -23.09 10.92
C MET A 1 -19.18 -21.80 10.95
N ASN A 2 -19.28 -21.14 12.10
CA ASN A 2 -20.03 -19.89 12.26
C ASN A 2 -19.43 -18.79 11.36
N SER A 3 -20.27 -18.00 10.69
CA SER A 3 -19.84 -16.92 9.79
C SER A 3 -18.97 -15.86 10.49
N ILE A 4 -19.25 -15.58 11.77
CA ILE A 4 -18.42 -14.65 12.57
C ILE A 4 -16.97 -15.17 12.71
N LEU A 5 -16.81 -16.47 13.00
CA LEU A 5 -15.48 -17.07 13.10
C LEU A 5 -14.74 -17.02 11.76
N GLN A 6 -15.43 -17.26 10.64
CA GLN A 6 -14.82 -17.15 9.30
C GLN A 6 -14.35 -15.73 9.01
N ILE A 7 -15.14 -14.70 9.37
CA ILE A 7 -14.78 -13.28 9.24
C ILE A 7 -13.51 -12.98 10.04
N ILE A 8 -13.47 -13.40 11.30
CA ILE A 8 -12.31 -13.19 12.20
C ILE A 8 -11.06 -13.86 11.62
N LEU A 9 -11.18 -15.11 11.16
CA LEU A 9 -10.07 -15.86 10.59
C LEU A 9 -9.54 -15.21 9.30
N CYS A 10 -10.42 -14.71 8.42
CA CYS A 10 -10.00 -13.98 7.22
C CYS A 10 -9.23 -12.69 7.59
N LEU A 11 -9.74 -11.90 8.52
CA LEU A 11 -9.09 -10.68 8.97
C LEU A 11 -7.72 -10.96 9.60
N LEU A 12 -7.62 -11.97 10.48
CA LEU A 12 -6.37 -12.38 11.12
C LEU A 12 -5.35 -12.90 10.10
N THR A 13 -5.78 -13.79 9.20
CA THR A 13 -4.91 -14.33 8.14
C THR A 13 -4.36 -13.19 7.27
N GLY A 14 -5.25 -12.30 6.83
CA GLY A 14 -4.85 -11.13 6.07
C GLY A 14 -3.88 -10.24 6.83
N TYR A 15 -4.21 -9.90 8.08
CA TYR A 15 -3.38 -9.06 8.93
C TYR A 15 -1.97 -9.66 9.16
N LEU A 16 -1.87 -10.94 9.45
CA LEU A 16 -0.59 -11.61 9.68
C LEU A 16 0.27 -11.62 8.42
N LEU A 17 -0.29 -12.01 7.27
CA LEU A 17 0.42 -11.97 5.99
C LEU A 17 0.81 -10.53 5.61
N GLY A 18 -0.10 -9.58 5.78
CA GLY A 18 0.17 -8.17 5.53
C GLY A 18 1.27 -7.59 6.39
N SER A 19 1.37 -8.05 7.65
CA SER A 19 2.38 -7.59 8.62
C SER A 19 3.82 -7.99 8.26
N LEU A 20 4.03 -8.90 7.34
CA LEU A 20 5.36 -9.17 6.80
C LEU A 20 5.86 -7.90 6.09
N SER A 21 7.04 -7.42 6.48
CA SER A 21 7.61 -6.17 5.93
C SER A 21 8.91 -6.43 5.16
N PRO A 22 8.82 -6.63 3.83
CA PRO A 22 10.00 -6.77 2.99
C PRO A 22 10.93 -5.55 3.04
N ALA A 23 10.37 -4.34 3.19
CA ALA A 23 11.14 -3.11 3.33
C ALA A 23 12.02 -3.11 4.58
N PHE A 24 11.46 -3.54 5.73
CA PHE A 24 12.24 -3.65 6.96
C PHE A 24 13.37 -4.68 6.84
N LEU A 25 13.08 -5.82 6.21
CA LEU A 25 14.10 -6.85 5.96
C LEU A 25 15.20 -6.31 5.05
N ALA A 26 14.85 -5.62 3.96
CA ALA A 26 15.82 -5.02 3.04
C ALA A 26 16.73 -3.99 3.73
N GLY A 27 16.18 -3.16 4.63
CA GLY A 27 16.95 -2.23 5.45
C GLY A 27 17.89 -2.95 6.41
N LYS A 28 17.40 -3.95 7.13
CA LYS A 28 18.20 -4.76 8.06
C LYS A 28 19.39 -5.44 7.37
N LEU A 29 19.20 -5.96 6.16
CA LEU A 29 20.30 -6.55 5.38
C LEU A 29 21.36 -5.53 4.97
N ARG A 30 21.06 -4.23 5.03
CA ARG A 30 21.98 -3.11 4.78
C ARG A 30 22.42 -2.38 6.05
N GLY A 31 22.07 -2.90 7.24
CA GLY A 31 22.56 -2.41 8.52
C GLY A 31 21.78 -1.24 9.12
N TYR A 32 20.59 -0.89 8.58
CA TYR A 32 19.78 0.22 9.11
C TYR A 32 18.29 -0.10 9.23
N ASP A 33 17.58 0.74 9.98
CA ASP A 33 16.14 0.68 10.12
C ASP A 33 15.48 1.70 9.17
N VAL A 34 14.70 1.19 8.22
CA VAL A 34 13.99 2.02 7.23
C VAL A 34 12.95 2.97 7.85
N ARG A 35 12.61 2.77 9.14
CA ARG A 35 11.65 3.62 9.86
C ARG A 35 12.31 4.87 10.44
N GLU A 36 13.63 4.84 10.64
CA GLU A 36 14.44 5.92 11.23
C GLU A 36 15.16 6.76 10.17
N SER A 37 15.10 6.33 8.89
CA SER A 37 15.87 6.94 7.81
C SER A 37 14.99 7.28 6.60
N GLY A 38 15.44 8.23 5.80
CA GLY A 38 14.74 8.70 4.60
C GLY A 38 13.37 9.30 4.90
N SER A 39 12.30 8.74 4.34
CA SER A 39 10.94 9.20 4.63
C SER A 39 10.33 8.63 5.91
N GLY A 40 11.05 7.76 6.63
CA GLY A 40 10.57 7.06 7.82
C GLY A 40 9.47 6.03 7.56
N ASN A 41 9.28 5.61 6.30
CA ASN A 41 8.20 4.71 5.91
C ASN A 41 8.74 3.32 5.55
N ALA A 42 8.19 2.25 6.17
CA ALA A 42 8.58 0.88 5.85
C ALA A 42 7.87 0.36 4.59
N GLY A 43 8.16 0.95 3.43
CA GLY A 43 7.58 0.59 2.14
C GLY A 43 8.52 0.81 0.96
N ALA A 44 8.07 0.41 -0.23
CA ALA A 44 8.86 0.41 -1.47
C ALA A 44 9.51 1.77 -1.78
N SER A 45 8.76 2.89 -1.67
CA SER A 45 9.29 4.23 -1.98
C SER A 45 10.49 4.62 -1.11
N ASN A 46 10.44 4.32 0.20
CA ASN A 46 11.56 4.59 1.09
C ASN A 46 12.73 3.63 0.82
N THR A 47 12.44 2.38 0.45
CA THR A 47 13.46 1.43 0.03
C THR A 47 14.17 1.89 -1.24
N VAL A 48 13.47 2.51 -2.20
CA VAL A 48 14.12 3.14 -3.37
C VAL A 48 15.13 4.20 -2.95
N ILE A 49 14.76 5.04 -1.98
CA ILE A 49 15.63 6.14 -1.49
C ILE A 49 16.88 5.59 -0.81
N LEU A 50 16.72 4.61 0.10
CA LEU A 50 17.77 4.13 1.01
C LEU A 50 18.60 2.98 0.43
N VAL A 51 17.99 2.08 -0.35
CA VAL A 51 18.63 0.83 -0.82
C VAL A 51 18.84 0.83 -2.32
N GLY A 52 17.98 1.56 -3.05
CA GLY A 52 18.05 1.67 -4.51
C GLY A 52 16.82 1.11 -5.23
N LYS A 53 16.72 1.42 -6.54
CA LYS A 53 15.53 1.15 -7.37
C LYS A 53 15.18 -0.34 -7.44
N ALA A 54 16.16 -1.23 -7.60
CA ALA A 54 15.92 -2.68 -7.69
C ALA A 54 15.33 -3.23 -6.40
N ALA A 55 15.88 -2.87 -5.24
CA ALA A 55 15.35 -3.29 -3.94
C ALA A 55 13.94 -2.75 -3.70
N GLY A 56 13.67 -1.49 -4.05
CA GLY A 56 12.35 -0.90 -3.96
C GLY A 56 11.32 -1.60 -4.83
N LEU A 57 11.70 -2.01 -6.06
CA LEU A 57 10.84 -2.81 -6.94
C LEU A 57 10.53 -4.17 -6.34
N ILE A 58 11.53 -4.89 -5.82
CA ILE A 58 11.34 -6.19 -5.16
C ILE A 58 10.38 -6.04 -3.97
N VAL A 59 10.57 -5.01 -3.15
CA VAL A 59 9.68 -4.71 -2.01
C VAL A 59 8.25 -4.45 -2.49
N ALA A 60 8.06 -3.67 -3.55
CA ALA A 60 6.74 -3.41 -4.12
C ALA A 60 6.05 -4.70 -4.58
N LEU A 61 6.78 -5.56 -5.31
CA LEU A 61 6.25 -6.85 -5.79
C LEU A 61 5.88 -7.78 -4.64
N LEU A 62 6.71 -7.87 -3.60
CA LEU A 62 6.41 -8.68 -2.41
C LEU A 62 5.22 -8.14 -1.62
N ASP A 63 5.05 -6.81 -1.53
CA ASP A 63 3.90 -6.18 -0.90
C ASP A 63 2.60 -6.44 -1.69
N ILE A 64 2.65 -6.42 -3.03
CA ILE A 64 1.55 -6.82 -3.90
C ILE A 64 1.20 -8.29 -3.67
N LEU A 65 2.19 -9.17 -3.76
CA LEU A 65 2.01 -10.61 -3.64
C LEU A 65 1.42 -11.02 -2.29
N LYS A 66 1.91 -10.49 -1.17
CA LYS A 66 1.38 -10.87 0.15
C LYS A 66 -0.10 -10.55 0.32
N ALA A 67 -0.55 -9.41 -0.25
CA ALA A 67 -1.96 -9.01 -0.19
C ALA A 67 -2.83 -9.84 -1.14
N ALA A 68 -2.33 -10.16 -2.34
CA ALA A 68 -2.99 -11.08 -3.26
C ALA A 68 -3.09 -12.50 -2.67
N CYS A 69 -2.02 -13.01 -2.06
CA CYS A 69 -2.03 -14.30 -1.36
C CYS A 69 -3.05 -14.32 -0.22
N ALA A 70 -3.16 -13.24 0.56
CA ALA A 70 -4.17 -13.14 1.63
C ALA A 70 -5.60 -13.23 1.09
N TRP A 71 -5.88 -12.54 -0.03
CA TRP A 71 -7.16 -12.62 -0.71
C TRP A 71 -7.47 -14.05 -1.17
N TRP A 72 -6.57 -14.65 -1.96
CA TRP A 72 -6.78 -15.99 -2.53
C TRP A 72 -6.86 -17.06 -1.47
N LEU A 73 -6.02 -17.02 -0.43
CA LEU A 73 -6.03 -17.96 0.67
C LEU A 73 -7.37 -17.92 1.42
N CYS A 74 -7.87 -16.73 1.77
CA CYS A 74 -9.15 -16.60 2.44
C CYS A 74 -10.32 -17.07 1.56
N THR A 75 -10.29 -16.77 0.26
CA THR A 75 -11.29 -17.25 -0.69
C THR A 75 -11.28 -18.79 -0.81
N ALA A 76 -10.08 -19.40 -0.84
CA ALA A 76 -9.94 -20.85 -0.91
C ALA A 76 -10.37 -21.56 0.38
N LEU A 77 -10.06 -20.97 1.54
CA LEU A 77 -10.46 -21.54 2.84
C LEU A 77 -11.96 -21.40 3.14
N PHE A 78 -12.60 -20.33 2.64
CA PHE A 78 -13.99 -20.02 2.92
C PHE A 78 -14.78 -19.68 1.65
N PRO A 79 -14.93 -20.63 0.70
CA PRO A 79 -15.49 -20.36 -0.63
C PRO A 79 -16.98 -19.92 -0.59
N LEU A 80 -17.70 -20.26 0.46
CA LEU A 80 -19.11 -19.84 0.65
C LEU A 80 -19.26 -18.44 1.28
N LEU A 81 -18.19 -17.87 1.82
CA LEU A 81 -18.19 -16.52 2.36
C LEU A 81 -17.80 -15.53 1.27
N ARG A 82 -18.78 -14.88 0.64
CA ARG A 82 -18.56 -13.90 -0.43
C ARG A 82 -17.57 -12.76 -0.08
N LEU A 83 -17.44 -12.47 1.22
CA LEU A 83 -16.52 -11.45 1.74
C LEU A 83 -15.09 -12.00 2.02
N ALA A 84 -14.82 -13.30 1.88
CA ALA A 84 -13.57 -13.90 2.35
C ALA A 84 -12.32 -13.22 1.78
N GLY A 85 -12.22 -13.10 0.46
CA GLY A 85 -11.08 -12.43 -0.20
C GLY A 85 -10.99 -10.95 0.20
N ILE A 86 -12.13 -10.25 0.25
CA ILE A 86 -12.21 -8.83 0.65
C ILE A 86 -11.66 -8.62 2.07
N LEU A 87 -12.06 -9.48 3.02
CA LEU A 87 -11.61 -9.42 4.41
C LEU A 87 -10.13 -9.77 4.52
N GLY A 88 -9.67 -10.80 3.80
CA GLY A 88 -8.25 -11.18 3.73
C GLY A 88 -7.38 -10.05 3.16
N GLY A 89 -7.77 -9.48 2.02
CA GLY A 89 -7.09 -8.37 1.38
C GLY A 89 -7.10 -7.10 2.23
N GLY A 90 -8.25 -6.73 2.79
CA GLY A 90 -8.39 -5.59 3.71
C GLY A 90 -7.54 -5.76 4.96
N GLY A 91 -7.55 -6.97 5.56
CA GLY A 91 -6.66 -7.33 6.66
C GLY A 91 -5.18 -7.18 6.29
N ALA A 92 -4.79 -7.58 5.07
CA ALA A 92 -3.42 -7.45 4.61
C ALA A 92 -2.98 -5.98 4.44
N ILE A 93 -3.85 -5.10 3.96
CA ILE A 93 -3.57 -3.66 3.91
C ILE A 93 -3.34 -3.12 5.33
N LEU A 94 -4.22 -3.45 6.29
CA LEU A 94 -4.09 -3.02 7.68
C LEU A 94 -2.83 -3.57 8.34
N GLY A 95 -2.51 -4.87 8.13
CA GLY A 95 -1.30 -5.51 8.61
C GLY A 95 -0.04 -4.86 8.06
N HIS A 96 -0.01 -4.52 6.77
CA HIS A 96 1.10 -3.78 6.16
C HIS A 96 1.29 -2.39 6.75
N MET A 97 0.19 -1.69 7.05
CA MET A 97 0.25 -0.33 7.61
C MET A 97 0.59 -0.33 9.10
N PHE A 98 0.12 -1.31 9.83
CA PHE A 98 0.22 -1.40 11.29
C PHE A 98 0.76 -2.76 11.75
N PRO A 99 1.97 -3.18 11.29
CA PRO A 99 2.52 -4.49 11.66
C PRO A 99 2.86 -4.56 13.15
N LEU A 100 2.34 -5.59 13.85
CA LEU A 100 2.51 -5.75 15.30
C LEU A 100 3.98 -5.76 15.71
N TRP A 101 4.81 -6.56 15.01
CA TRP A 101 6.25 -6.71 15.32
C TRP A 101 7.12 -5.49 14.97
N LEU A 102 6.57 -4.53 14.24
CA LEU A 102 7.20 -3.24 13.99
C LEU A 102 6.58 -2.11 14.83
N ARG A 103 5.94 -2.44 15.95
CA ARG A 103 5.27 -1.48 16.85
C ARG A 103 4.29 -0.59 16.08
N PHE A 104 3.53 -1.18 15.15
CA PHE A 104 2.54 -0.51 14.31
C PHE A 104 3.09 0.58 13.36
N HIS A 105 4.41 0.56 13.07
CA HIS A 105 5.07 1.49 12.14
C HIS A 105 5.42 0.79 10.82
N GLY A 106 4.44 0.63 9.93
CA GLY A 106 4.56 -0.02 8.63
C GLY A 106 4.55 0.95 7.46
N GLY A 107 4.16 0.42 6.29
CA GLY A 107 4.05 1.16 5.03
C GLY A 107 2.78 2.01 4.90
N ARG A 108 2.51 2.50 3.67
CA ARG A 108 1.38 3.39 3.36
C ARG A 108 0.24 2.72 2.59
N GLY A 109 0.36 1.45 2.23
CA GLY A 109 -0.73 0.62 1.72
C GLY A 109 -0.90 0.55 0.21
N LEU A 110 -0.27 1.40 -0.62
CA LEU A 110 -0.51 1.43 -2.08
C LEU A 110 -0.20 0.09 -2.77
N ALA A 111 0.96 -0.50 -2.50
CA ALA A 111 1.34 -1.77 -3.12
C ALA A 111 0.41 -2.92 -2.68
N CYS A 112 0.04 -2.98 -1.39
CA CYS A 112 -0.94 -3.95 -0.91
C CYS A 112 -2.33 -3.73 -1.51
N LEU A 113 -2.77 -2.47 -1.68
CA LEU A 113 -4.00 -2.17 -2.42
C LEU A 113 -3.93 -2.70 -3.84
N GLY A 114 -2.81 -2.50 -4.56
CA GLY A 114 -2.58 -3.09 -5.87
C GLY A 114 -2.67 -4.62 -5.86
N GLY A 115 -2.19 -5.28 -4.81
CA GLY A 115 -2.31 -6.73 -4.63
C GLY A 115 -3.76 -7.20 -4.43
N VAL A 116 -4.57 -6.43 -3.71
CA VAL A 116 -6.02 -6.69 -3.55
C VAL A 116 -6.74 -6.56 -4.90
N VAL A 117 -6.42 -5.51 -5.66
CA VAL A 117 -6.98 -5.31 -7.01
C VAL A 117 -6.59 -6.43 -7.96
N LEU A 118 -5.31 -6.84 -7.95
CA LEU A 118 -4.79 -7.97 -8.75
C LEU A 118 -5.52 -9.27 -8.44
N ALA A 119 -5.74 -9.54 -7.15
CA ALA A 119 -6.35 -10.79 -6.70
C ALA A 119 -7.83 -10.91 -7.09
N ASP A 120 -8.54 -9.78 -7.15
CA ASP A 120 -9.92 -9.72 -7.60
C ASP A 120 -10.02 -9.86 -9.12
N ASP A 121 -9.26 -9.04 -9.88
CA ASP A 121 -9.25 -9.09 -11.34
C ASP A 121 -8.02 -8.36 -11.91
N TRP A 122 -7.17 -9.06 -12.63
CA TRP A 122 -5.94 -8.50 -13.22
C TRP A 122 -6.22 -7.37 -14.23
N ARG A 123 -7.38 -7.39 -14.92
CA ARG A 123 -7.78 -6.33 -15.86
C ARG A 123 -8.07 -5.03 -15.10
N SER A 124 -8.74 -5.16 -13.96
CA SER A 124 -8.98 -4.04 -13.04
C SER A 124 -7.66 -3.46 -12.53
N LEU A 125 -6.63 -4.28 -12.27
CA LEU A 125 -5.31 -3.78 -11.91
C LEU A 125 -4.72 -2.89 -13.01
N LEU A 126 -4.80 -3.30 -14.28
CA LEU A 126 -4.28 -2.49 -15.40
C LEU A 126 -5.01 -1.14 -15.50
N ILE A 127 -6.34 -1.14 -15.35
CA ILE A 127 -7.14 0.08 -15.37
C ILE A 127 -6.75 0.99 -14.19
N MET A 128 -6.68 0.44 -12.99
CA MET A 128 -6.33 1.20 -11.78
C MET A 128 -4.89 1.72 -11.84
N LEU A 129 -3.95 0.93 -12.40
CA LEU A 129 -2.58 1.37 -12.61
C LEU A 129 -2.50 2.54 -13.59
N ALA A 130 -3.22 2.48 -14.70
CA ALA A 130 -3.29 3.59 -15.66
C ALA A 130 -3.84 4.87 -15.01
N ILE A 131 -4.94 4.76 -14.24
CA ILE A 131 -5.52 5.90 -13.51
C ILE A 131 -4.52 6.43 -12.46
N ALA A 132 -3.87 5.55 -11.71
CA ALA A 132 -2.89 5.95 -10.70
C ALA A 132 -1.68 6.67 -11.33
N ILE A 133 -1.20 6.21 -12.49
CA ILE A 133 -0.13 6.87 -13.25
C ILE A 133 -0.59 8.27 -13.69
N VAL A 134 -1.77 8.38 -14.30
CA VAL A 134 -2.32 9.69 -14.72
C VAL A 134 -2.41 10.65 -13.53
N ILE A 135 -3.01 10.22 -12.41
CA ILE A 135 -3.11 11.05 -11.20
C ILE A 135 -1.72 11.41 -10.66
N GLY A 136 -0.80 10.45 -10.60
CA GLY A 136 0.57 10.66 -10.13
C GLY A 136 1.34 11.65 -11.01
N VAL A 137 1.22 11.54 -12.33
CA VAL A 137 1.88 12.45 -13.28
C VAL A 137 1.28 13.85 -13.23
N VAL A 138 -0.06 13.96 -13.26
CA VAL A 138 -0.76 15.27 -13.23
C VAL A 138 -0.53 15.98 -11.91
N SER A 139 -0.64 15.29 -10.78
CA SER A 139 -0.39 15.88 -9.45
C SER A 139 1.10 16.05 -9.14
N ASN A 140 1.96 15.27 -9.77
CA ASN A 140 3.39 15.12 -9.47
C ASN A 140 3.70 14.49 -8.10
N TYR A 141 2.70 13.85 -7.43
CA TYR A 141 2.87 13.25 -6.10
C TYR A 141 2.24 11.86 -6.02
N VAL A 142 3.04 10.87 -5.59
CA VAL A 142 2.57 9.49 -5.34
C VAL A 142 1.51 9.45 -4.24
N ALA A 143 1.62 10.33 -3.25
CA ALA A 143 0.67 10.41 -2.13
C ALA A 143 -0.77 10.69 -2.61
N VAL A 144 -0.94 11.56 -3.60
CA VAL A 144 -2.25 11.91 -4.17
C VAL A 144 -2.83 10.69 -4.88
N ALA A 145 -2.04 10.01 -5.73
CA ALA A 145 -2.47 8.78 -6.40
C ALA A 145 -2.89 7.69 -5.39
N THR A 146 -2.11 7.50 -4.30
CA THR A 146 -2.42 6.49 -3.28
C THR A 146 -3.77 6.72 -2.62
N VAL A 147 -4.01 7.95 -2.16
CA VAL A 147 -5.27 8.30 -1.50
C VAL A 147 -6.44 8.21 -2.48
N SER A 148 -6.28 8.70 -3.70
CA SER A 148 -7.31 8.60 -4.74
C SER A 148 -7.67 7.13 -5.03
N MET A 149 -6.67 6.25 -5.22
CA MET A 149 -6.91 4.84 -5.50
C MET A 149 -7.62 4.11 -4.35
N SER A 150 -7.36 4.48 -3.09
CA SER A 150 -8.02 3.87 -1.93
C SER A 150 -9.54 4.11 -1.90
N VAL A 151 -10.03 5.10 -2.65
CA VAL A 151 -11.47 5.41 -2.80
C VAL A 151 -12.00 4.95 -4.17
N ILE A 152 -11.27 5.24 -5.25
CA ILE A 152 -11.70 4.92 -6.62
C ILE A 152 -11.88 3.41 -6.80
N TRP A 153 -10.95 2.60 -6.28
CA TRP A 153 -11.04 1.15 -6.41
C TRP A 153 -12.29 0.55 -5.77
N PRO A 154 -12.63 0.80 -4.48
CA PRO A 154 -13.85 0.26 -3.89
C PRO A 154 -15.13 0.68 -4.62
N VAL A 155 -15.20 1.92 -5.09
CA VAL A 155 -16.35 2.41 -5.88
C VAL A 155 -16.45 1.66 -7.22
N TYR A 156 -15.34 1.55 -7.95
CA TYR A 156 -15.27 0.77 -9.20
C TYR A 156 -15.65 -0.70 -8.98
N TYR A 157 -15.16 -1.32 -7.89
CA TYR A 157 -15.51 -2.68 -7.50
C TYR A 157 -17.03 -2.82 -7.31
N GLY A 158 -17.65 -1.90 -6.57
CA GLY A 158 -19.09 -1.89 -6.33
C GLY A 158 -19.91 -1.76 -7.62
N LEU A 159 -19.50 -0.87 -8.53
CA LEU A 159 -20.13 -0.67 -9.82
C LEU A 159 -20.00 -1.92 -10.72
N ARG A 160 -18.81 -2.56 -10.76
CA ARG A 160 -18.54 -3.73 -11.60
C ARG A 160 -19.26 -4.99 -11.10
N THR A 161 -19.32 -5.20 -9.80
CA THR A 161 -19.81 -6.46 -9.19
C THR A 161 -21.23 -6.37 -8.64
N ALA A 162 -21.81 -5.18 -8.58
CA ALA A 162 -23.05 -4.87 -7.86
C ALA A 162 -23.04 -5.32 -6.39
N PHE A 163 -21.83 -5.47 -5.77
CA PHE A 163 -21.67 -5.92 -4.39
C PHE A 163 -21.22 -4.77 -3.48
N TRP A 164 -22.19 -3.89 -3.17
CA TRP A 164 -21.91 -2.67 -2.41
C TRP A 164 -21.48 -2.90 -0.96
N LEU A 165 -21.93 -4.00 -0.33
CA LEU A 165 -21.40 -4.38 0.99
C LEU A 165 -19.89 -4.65 0.93
N GLY A 166 -19.43 -5.38 -0.10
CA GLY A 166 -18.00 -5.62 -0.32
C GLY A 166 -17.23 -4.33 -0.59
N ALA A 167 -17.80 -3.43 -1.41
CA ALA A 167 -17.23 -2.10 -1.66
C ALA A 167 -17.08 -1.30 -0.35
N GLY A 168 -18.09 -1.32 0.51
CA GLY A 168 -18.06 -0.67 1.83
C GLY A 168 -16.95 -1.23 2.73
N VAL A 169 -16.75 -2.55 2.75
CA VAL A 169 -15.65 -3.18 3.51
C VAL A 169 -14.28 -2.78 2.93
N LEU A 170 -14.14 -2.69 1.60
CA LEU A 170 -12.91 -2.24 0.94
C LEU A 170 -12.61 -0.75 1.20
N LEU A 171 -13.60 0.07 1.55
CA LEU A 171 -13.38 1.47 1.95
C LEU A 171 -12.80 1.60 3.37
N VAL A 172 -12.93 0.59 4.24
CA VAL A 172 -12.42 0.66 5.62
C VAL A 172 -10.92 0.98 5.65
N PRO A 173 -10.03 0.34 4.85
CA PRO A 173 -8.62 0.72 4.79
C PRO A 173 -8.33 2.12 4.21
N ALA A 174 -9.27 2.74 3.51
CA ALA A 174 -9.07 4.08 2.94
C ALA A 174 -8.86 5.15 4.02
N LEU A 175 -9.58 5.03 5.15
CA LEU A 175 -9.42 5.98 6.26
C LEU A 175 -8.00 5.98 6.84
N PRO A 176 -7.41 4.86 7.29
CA PRO A 176 -6.03 4.86 7.75
C PRO A 176 -5.03 5.23 6.64
N ILE A 177 -5.26 4.89 5.38
CA ILE A 177 -4.43 5.36 4.25
C ILE A 177 -4.46 6.89 4.22
N PHE A 178 -5.62 7.51 4.22
CA PHE A 178 -5.77 8.97 4.24
C PHE A 178 -5.05 9.61 5.44
N LEU A 179 -5.29 9.11 6.66
CA LEU A 179 -4.67 9.63 7.88
C LEU A 179 -3.14 9.56 7.82
N ARG A 180 -2.56 8.46 7.31
CA ARG A 180 -1.11 8.31 7.11
C ARG A 180 -0.55 9.26 6.05
N HIS A 181 -1.36 9.77 5.14
CA HIS A 181 -0.95 10.72 4.11
C HIS A 181 -1.14 12.19 4.49
N LEU A 182 -1.75 12.50 5.65
CA LEU A 182 -1.88 13.89 6.12
C LEU A 182 -0.53 14.61 6.24
N VAL A 183 0.52 13.88 6.65
CA VAL A 183 1.88 14.42 6.71
C VAL A 183 2.38 14.80 5.31
N ASN A 184 2.10 13.97 4.30
CA ASN A 184 2.47 14.26 2.91
C ASN A 184 1.72 15.47 2.39
N PHE A 185 0.42 15.61 2.65
CA PHE A 185 -0.37 16.78 2.24
C PHE A 185 0.15 18.06 2.89
N ARG A 186 0.56 18.02 4.16
CA ARG A 186 1.24 19.16 4.80
C ARG A 186 2.55 19.51 4.11
N ARG A 187 3.39 18.49 3.81
CA ARG A 187 4.66 18.68 3.07
C ARG A 187 4.43 19.18 1.65
N ILE A 188 3.39 18.72 0.96
CA ILE A 188 3.00 19.23 -0.37
C ILE A 188 2.69 20.73 -0.28
N ARG A 189 1.86 21.12 0.70
CA ARG A 189 1.48 22.52 0.91
C ARG A 189 2.69 23.41 1.23
N ASN A 190 3.68 22.89 1.97
CA ASN A 190 4.90 23.61 2.31
C ASN A 190 5.98 23.53 1.20
N GLY A 191 5.77 22.77 0.12
CA GLY A 191 6.77 22.57 -0.93
C GLY A 191 7.88 21.56 -0.58
N GLU A 192 7.76 20.83 0.53
CA GLU A 192 8.78 19.94 1.10
C GLU A 192 8.62 18.46 0.66
N GLU A 193 7.50 18.09 0.02
CA GLU A 193 7.26 16.73 -0.42
C GLU A 193 8.04 16.43 -1.69
N LEU A 194 8.67 15.23 -1.74
CA LEU A 194 9.34 14.74 -2.94
C LEU A 194 8.34 14.52 -4.07
N ARG A 195 8.61 15.11 -5.21
CA ARG A 195 7.81 14.95 -6.42
C ARG A 195 8.14 13.65 -7.11
N LEU A 196 7.24 13.20 -7.99
CA LEU A 196 7.44 11.99 -8.79
C LEU A 196 8.74 12.05 -9.62
N ARG A 197 9.14 13.25 -10.08
CA ARG A 197 10.39 13.47 -10.83
C ARG A 197 11.66 13.11 -10.07
N TYR A 198 11.64 12.92 -8.75
CA TYR A 198 12.76 12.37 -7.98
C TYR A 198 13.30 11.06 -8.57
N LEU A 199 12.46 10.27 -9.21
CA LEU A 199 12.87 8.99 -9.81
C LEU A 199 13.91 9.13 -10.93
N TRP A 200 13.99 10.31 -11.57
CA TRP A 200 14.94 10.58 -12.66
C TRP A 200 15.74 11.89 -12.52
N LYS A 201 15.37 12.77 -11.56
CA LYS A 201 16.04 14.04 -11.25
C LYS A 201 16.28 14.17 -9.73
N LYS A 202 16.98 13.19 -9.15
CA LYS A 202 17.20 13.09 -7.70
C LYS A 202 17.82 14.35 -7.11
N GLU A 203 18.94 14.81 -7.69
CA GLU A 203 19.72 15.96 -7.19
C GLU A 203 18.90 17.25 -7.19
N GLU A 204 18.19 17.53 -8.31
CA GLU A 204 17.34 18.71 -8.41
C GLU A 204 16.21 18.71 -7.36
N GLU A 205 15.62 17.56 -7.10
CA GLU A 205 14.52 17.46 -6.11
C GLU A 205 15.01 17.54 -4.67
N LEU A 206 16.18 16.98 -4.34
CA LEU A 206 16.77 17.12 -3.01
C LEU A 206 17.21 18.54 -2.75
N ALA A 207 17.85 19.22 -3.71
CA ALA A 207 18.21 20.63 -3.61
C ALA A 207 16.97 21.52 -3.40
N ARG A 208 15.88 21.23 -4.13
CA ARG A 208 14.61 21.98 -4.00
C ARG A 208 14.02 21.95 -2.59
N ILE A 209 14.15 20.82 -1.87
CA ILE A 209 13.61 20.66 -0.51
C ILE A 209 14.66 20.89 0.59
N GLY A 210 15.86 21.42 0.24
CA GLY A 210 16.93 21.72 1.19
C GLY A 210 17.60 20.48 1.81
N ARG A 211 17.64 19.34 1.09
CA ARG A 211 18.22 18.07 1.54
C ARG A 211 19.36 17.59 0.62
N SER A 212 20.15 18.52 0.10
CA SER A 212 21.30 18.21 -0.76
C SER A 212 22.43 17.43 -0.08
N ASP A 213 22.44 17.40 1.25
CA ASP A 213 23.34 16.60 2.09
C ASP A 213 23.01 15.09 2.11
N GLU A 214 21.88 14.68 1.53
CA GLU A 214 21.48 13.28 1.40
C GLU A 214 21.83 12.63 0.03
N LEU A 215 22.72 13.26 -0.73
CA LEU A 215 23.19 12.76 -2.04
C LEU A 215 24.17 11.58 -1.94
#